data_65208b668a7c3c7e8fbe8362b7c281d9
#
_entry.id   65208b668a7c3c7e8fbe8362b7c281d9
#
_cell.length_a   1.000
_cell.length_b   1.000
_cell.length_c   1.000
_cell.angle_alpha   90.00
_cell.angle_beta   90.00
_cell.angle_gamma   90.00
#
_symmetry.space_group_name_H-M   'P 1'
#
loop_
_entity.id
_entity.type
_entity.pdbx_description
1 polymer ?
#
loop_
_entity_poly.entity_id
_entity_poly.type
_entity_poly.pdbx_seq_one_letter_code
_entity_poly.pdbx_strand_id
1 'polypeptide(L)'
;TRVHNTGVAFWLGNGTVWSSYLFLAVPVLAIVVLVVLYRKNLFHTAWLKLAYVLLLAGVAGNLTDRLIQGFLIPYEQQHGFFTKLMNGYVVDFIDVTIPLFNYRWPAFNVADSCIFVAAIIFFIASIFSAKNKEEKTS
;
A
#
# COMPACT_ATOMS: atom_id res chain seq x y z
N THR A 1 5.31 -19.03 4.79
CA THR A 1 6.67 -18.61 4.38
C THR A 1 6.74 -17.11 4.56
N ARG A 2 7.78 -16.59 5.20
CA ARG A 2 8.00 -15.13 5.31
C ARG A 2 8.82 -14.69 4.10
N VAL A 3 8.32 -13.74 3.35
CA VAL A 3 9.01 -13.16 2.20
C VAL A 3 9.34 -11.71 2.51
N HIS A 4 10.60 -11.34 2.36
CA HIS A 4 11.04 -9.96 2.54
C HIS A 4 10.85 -9.20 1.22
N ASN A 5 9.87 -8.32 1.19
CA ASN A 5 9.57 -7.50 0.02
C ASN A 5 10.37 -6.19 0.07
N THR A 6 11.46 -6.16 -0.66
CA THR A 6 12.32 -4.98 -0.85
C THR A 6 12.00 -4.21 -2.13
N GLY A 7 10.96 -4.63 -2.86
CA GLY A 7 10.56 -4.09 -4.15
C GLY A 7 9.18 -3.38 -4.15
N VAL A 8 8.86 -2.70 -5.25
CA VAL A 8 7.50 -2.24 -5.57
C VAL A 8 6.67 -3.48 -5.93
N ALA A 9 5.35 -3.36 -5.97
CA ALA A 9 4.45 -4.44 -6.33
C ALA A 9 5.05 -5.34 -7.44
N PHE A 10 4.98 -6.65 -7.26
CA PHE A 10 5.51 -7.67 -8.20
C PHE A 10 7.04 -7.67 -8.41
N TRP A 11 7.83 -7.32 -7.38
CA TRP A 11 9.30 -7.37 -7.42
C TRP A 11 9.96 -6.39 -8.40
N LEU A 12 9.21 -5.44 -8.95
CA LEU A 12 9.76 -4.38 -9.80
C LEU A 12 10.75 -3.52 -9.00
N GLY A 13 11.94 -3.34 -9.52
CA GLY A 13 12.99 -2.51 -8.90
C GLY A 13 13.72 -3.15 -7.74
N ASN A 14 13.55 -4.46 -7.47
CA ASN A 14 14.21 -5.15 -6.37
C ASN A 14 15.74 -5.04 -6.48
N GLY A 15 16.39 -4.53 -5.42
CA GLY A 15 17.85 -4.37 -5.36
C GLY A 15 18.42 -3.12 -6.07
N THR A 16 17.60 -2.21 -6.57
CA THR A 16 18.07 -0.94 -7.14
C THR A 16 18.01 0.19 -6.11
N VAL A 17 18.97 1.13 -6.16
CA VAL A 17 19.01 2.29 -5.26
C VAL A 17 17.75 3.15 -5.41
N TRP A 18 17.24 3.30 -6.63
CA TRP A 18 16.03 4.07 -6.92
C TRP A 18 14.76 3.49 -6.26
N SER A 19 14.67 2.16 -6.15
CA SER A 19 13.53 1.52 -5.50
C SER A 19 13.40 1.94 -4.05
N SER A 20 14.51 2.03 -3.32
CA SER A 20 14.50 2.43 -1.90
C SER A 20 13.95 3.84 -1.69
N TYR A 21 14.31 4.80 -2.54
CA TYR A 21 13.75 6.16 -2.49
C TYR A 21 12.24 6.16 -2.77
N LEU A 22 11.81 5.42 -3.79
CA LEU A 22 10.39 5.32 -4.15
C LEU A 22 9.57 4.68 -3.02
N PHE A 23 10.14 3.70 -2.31
CA PHE A 23 9.46 3.01 -1.21
C PHE A 23 9.17 3.89 0.00
N LEU A 24 9.94 4.93 0.21
CA LEU A 24 9.67 5.93 1.24
C LEU A 24 8.85 7.09 0.71
N ALA A 25 9.19 7.61 -0.46
CA ALA A 25 8.54 8.79 -1.03
C ALA A 25 7.09 8.54 -1.41
N VAL A 26 6.79 7.40 -2.04
CA VAL A 26 5.43 7.09 -2.52
C VAL A 26 4.41 6.96 -1.37
N PRO A 27 4.66 6.19 -0.29
CA PRO A 27 3.73 6.14 0.84
C PRO A 27 3.56 7.49 1.55
N VAL A 28 4.63 8.25 1.73
CA VAL A 28 4.56 9.58 2.36
C VAL A 28 3.70 10.50 1.50
N LEU A 29 3.94 10.55 0.19
CA LEU A 29 3.15 11.35 -0.74
C LEU A 29 1.67 10.91 -0.73
N ALA A 30 1.41 9.60 -0.72
CA ALA A 30 0.06 9.06 -0.66
C ALA A 30 -0.68 9.53 0.61
N ILE A 31 -0.02 9.49 1.78
CA ILE A 31 -0.60 9.98 3.03
C ILE A 31 -0.93 11.48 2.93
N VAL A 32 -0.01 12.30 2.41
CA VAL A 32 -0.24 13.74 2.24
C VAL A 32 -1.44 13.99 1.32
N VAL A 33 -1.50 13.30 0.18
CA VAL A 33 -2.63 13.42 -0.76
C VAL A 33 -3.95 13.01 -0.08
N LEU A 34 -3.96 11.89 0.64
CA LEU A 34 -5.15 11.42 1.35
C LEU A 34 -5.65 12.44 2.39
N VAL A 35 -4.73 13.05 3.15
CA VAL A 35 -5.09 14.10 4.12
C VAL A 35 -5.68 15.32 3.42
N VAL A 36 -5.10 15.76 2.30
CA VAL A 36 -5.62 16.88 1.52
C VAL A 36 -7.00 16.59 0.96
N LEU A 37 -7.21 15.39 0.40
CA LEU A 37 -8.51 14.96 -0.14
C LEU A 37 -9.58 14.87 0.95
N TYR A 38 -9.20 14.39 2.14
CA TYR A 38 -10.09 14.36 3.30
C TYR A 38 -10.51 15.76 3.73
N ARG A 39 -9.57 16.71 3.81
CA ARG A 39 -9.87 18.12 4.14
C ARG A 39 -10.76 18.80 3.12
N LYS A 40 -10.74 18.36 1.87
CA LYS A 40 -11.64 18.83 0.80
C LYS A 40 -13.03 18.16 0.83
N ASN A 41 -13.34 17.36 1.86
CA ASN A 41 -14.61 16.64 2.01
C ASN A 41 -14.97 15.72 0.83
N LEU A 42 -13.99 15.14 0.15
CA LEU A 42 -14.24 14.26 -0.99
C LEU A 42 -14.82 12.90 -0.56
N PHE A 43 -14.63 12.50 0.69
CA PHE A 43 -15.14 11.25 1.26
C PHE A 43 -16.45 11.49 2.02
N HIS A 44 -17.51 11.86 1.31
CA HIS A 44 -18.77 12.29 1.91
C HIS A 44 -19.73 11.14 2.25
N THR A 45 -19.56 9.94 1.68
CA THR A 45 -20.38 8.77 2.01
C THR A 45 -19.67 7.85 3.01
N ALA A 46 -20.44 7.01 3.72
CA ALA A 46 -19.88 6.04 4.65
C ALA A 46 -18.92 5.07 3.97
N TRP A 47 -19.22 4.62 2.76
CA TRP A 47 -18.37 3.74 1.98
C TRP A 47 -17.05 4.39 1.55
N LEU A 48 -17.10 5.65 1.13
CA LEU A 48 -15.88 6.40 0.79
C LEU A 48 -15.02 6.68 2.03
N LYS A 49 -15.64 6.92 3.19
CA LYS A 49 -14.91 7.06 4.46
C LYS A 49 -14.25 5.74 4.87
N LEU A 50 -14.95 4.61 4.71
CA LEU A 50 -14.38 3.29 4.96
C LEU A 50 -13.18 3.02 4.04
N ALA A 51 -13.32 3.26 2.75
CA ALA A 51 -12.23 3.11 1.79
C ALA A 51 -11.03 4.01 2.13
N TYR A 52 -11.29 5.25 2.52
CA TYR A 52 -10.25 6.18 2.98
C TYR A 52 -9.49 5.62 4.18
N VAL A 53 -10.20 5.15 5.22
CA VAL A 53 -9.56 4.61 6.43
C VAL A 53 -8.75 3.36 6.11
N LEU A 54 -9.28 2.45 5.29
CA LEU A 54 -8.57 1.24 4.88
C LEU A 54 -7.31 1.58 4.07
N LEU A 55 -7.41 2.52 3.13
CA LEU A 55 -6.27 2.94 2.32
C LEU A 55 -5.19 3.60 3.18
N LEU A 56 -5.60 4.51 4.07
CA LEU A 56 -4.67 5.18 4.98
C LEU A 56 -3.98 4.18 5.93
N ALA A 57 -4.74 3.24 6.50
CA ALA A 57 -4.21 2.20 7.38
C ALA A 57 -3.23 1.28 6.64
N GLY A 58 -3.55 0.87 5.41
CA GLY A 58 -2.67 0.04 4.59
C GLY A 58 -1.37 0.74 4.22
N VAL A 59 -1.46 1.99 3.73
CA VAL A 59 -0.26 2.78 3.37
C VAL A 59 0.60 3.05 4.60
N ALA A 60 0.00 3.46 5.72
CA ALA A 60 0.72 3.72 6.96
C ALA A 60 1.32 2.43 7.56
N GLY A 61 0.62 1.30 7.48
CA GLY A 61 1.11 -0.01 7.92
C GLY A 61 2.36 -0.43 7.17
N ASN A 62 2.32 -0.42 5.83
CA ASN A 62 3.48 -0.75 5.00
C ASN A 62 4.65 0.21 5.21
N LEU A 63 4.38 1.51 5.41
CA LEU A 63 5.43 2.48 5.74
C LEU A 63 6.05 2.20 7.11
N THR A 64 5.24 1.90 8.11
CA THR A 64 5.69 1.56 9.47
C THR A 64 6.57 0.32 9.47
N ASP A 65 6.16 -0.74 8.76
CA ASP A 65 6.97 -1.96 8.63
C ASP A 65 8.35 -1.65 8.05
N ARG A 66 8.42 -0.86 6.98
CA ARG A 66 9.68 -0.45 6.36
C ARG A 66 10.57 0.32 7.32
N LEU A 67 10.00 1.27 8.05
CA LEU A 67 10.76 2.06 9.03
C LEU A 67 11.30 1.17 10.15
N ILE A 68 10.45 0.33 10.74
CA ILE A 68 10.84 -0.55 11.85
C ILE A 68 11.88 -1.57 11.38
N GLN A 69 11.64 -2.26 10.26
CA GLN A 69 12.55 -3.29 9.77
C GLN A 69 13.91 -2.71 9.34
N GLY A 70 13.94 -1.51 8.77
CA GLY A 70 15.19 -0.82 8.44
C GLY A 70 16.07 -0.55 9.66
N PHE A 71 15.47 -0.32 10.83
CA PHE A 71 16.20 -0.08 12.08
C PHE A 71 16.48 -1.35 12.89
N LEU A 72 15.71 -2.44 12.69
CA LEU A 72 15.87 -3.68 13.44
C LEU A 72 16.86 -4.67 12.84
N ILE A 73 17.43 -4.40 11.65
CA ILE A 73 18.40 -5.29 11.02
C ILE A 73 19.72 -5.24 11.81
N PRO A 74 20.12 -6.32 12.52
CA PRO A 74 21.27 -6.28 13.45
C PRO A 74 22.61 -6.12 12.77
N TYR A 75 22.72 -6.53 11.53
CA TYR A 75 24.00 -6.56 10.79
C TYR A 75 24.37 -5.19 10.22
N GLU A 76 23.51 -4.23 10.34
CA GLU A 76 23.60 -2.89 9.80
C GLU A 76 24.22 -1.88 10.79
N GLN A 77 24.90 -2.33 11.84
CA GLN A 77 25.51 -1.44 12.84
C GLN A 77 26.55 -0.45 12.27
N GLN A 78 27.06 -0.72 11.08
CA GLN A 78 28.06 0.13 10.40
C GLN A 78 27.41 1.16 9.45
N HIS A 79 26.11 1.12 9.20
CA HIS A 79 25.45 2.00 8.26
C HIS A 79 24.75 3.19 8.95
N GLY A 80 24.87 4.37 8.34
CA GLY A 80 24.26 5.59 8.84
C GLY A 80 22.73 5.55 8.82
N PHE A 81 22.11 6.51 9.49
CA PHE A 81 20.65 6.66 9.61
C PHE A 81 19.90 6.51 8.26
N PHE A 82 20.38 7.19 7.22
CA PHE A 82 19.76 7.15 5.89
C PHE A 82 19.82 5.77 5.24
N THR A 83 20.90 5.02 5.44
CA THR A 83 21.05 3.67 4.90
C THR A 83 20.06 2.71 5.56
N LYS A 84 19.89 2.81 6.88
CA LYS A 84 18.89 2.02 7.62
C LYS A 84 17.46 2.31 7.14
N LEU A 85 17.15 3.58 6.95
CA LEU A 85 15.85 4.02 6.45
C LEU A 85 15.56 3.46 5.05
N MET A 86 16.58 3.34 4.22
CA MET A 86 16.47 2.87 2.84
C MET A 86 16.45 1.35 2.68
N ASN A 87 16.99 0.61 3.64
CA ASN A 87 17.02 -0.85 3.62
C ASN A 87 15.79 -1.50 4.26
N GLY A 88 14.79 -0.71 4.65
CA GLY A 88 13.54 -1.22 5.18
C GLY A 88 12.76 -2.07 4.16
N TYR A 89 12.16 -3.15 4.65
CA TYR A 89 11.32 -4.04 3.86
C TYR A 89 9.96 -4.27 4.53
N VAL A 90 9.02 -4.77 3.75
CA VAL A 90 7.72 -5.23 4.26
C VAL A 90 7.74 -6.74 4.39
N VAL A 91 7.17 -7.26 5.46
CA VAL A 91 7.07 -8.71 5.68
C VAL A 91 5.73 -9.20 5.13
N ASP A 92 5.79 -9.92 4.01
CA ASP A 92 4.65 -10.58 3.41
C ASP A 92 4.55 -12.01 3.95
N PHE A 93 3.43 -12.35 4.59
CA PHE A 93 3.24 -13.62 5.29
C PHE A 93 1.99 -14.40 4.87
N ILE A 94 1.12 -13.79 4.08
CA ILE A 94 -0.06 -14.44 3.52
C ILE A 94 0.32 -15.03 2.16
N ASP A 95 0.31 -16.34 2.07
CA ASP A 95 0.70 -17.11 0.88
C ASP A 95 -0.51 -17.95 0.45
N VAL A 96 -1.03 -17.69 -0.74
CA VAL A 96 -2.22 -18.34 -1.26
C VAL A 96 -1.89 -19.07 -2.55
N THR A 97 -2.18 -20.37 -2.58
CA THR A 97 -2.12 -21.15 -3.81
C THR A 97 -3.54 -21.46 -4.29
N ILE A 98 -3.81 -21.18 -5.56
CA ILE A 98 -5.08 -21.47 -6.22
C ILE A 98 -4.94 -22.84 -6.91
N PRO A 99 -5.48 -23.95 -6.33
CA PRO A 99 -5.22 -25.30 -6.85
C PRO A 99 -5.76 -25.50 -8.26
N LEU A 100 -6.89 -24.84 -8.60
CA LEU A 100 -7.57 -24.97 -9.88
C LEU A 100 -6.69 -24.59 -11.08
N PHE A 101 -5.79 -23.60 -10.89
CA PHE A 101 -4.90 -23.10 -11.93
C PHE A 101 -3.43 -23.43 -11.68
N ASN A 102 -3.14 -24.20 -10.62
CA ASN A 102 -1.78 -24.43 -10.12
C ASN A 102 -0.96 -23.13 -10.01
N TYR A 103 -1.64 -22.05 -9.59
CA TYR A 103 -1.08 -20.71 -9.52
C TYR A 103 -0.87 -20.29 -8.08
N ARG A 104 0.36 -19.90 -7.75
CA ARG A 104 0.70 -19.32 -6.44
C ARG A 104 0.59 -17.80 -6.55
N TRP A 105 -0.33 -17.22 -5.79
CA TRP A 105 -0.47 -15.78 -5.69
C TRP A 105 0.79 -15.19 -5.01
N PRO A 106 1.30 -14.04 -5.45
CA PRO A 106 2.38 -13.37 -4.73
C PRO A 106 2.04 -13.19 -3.26
N ALA A 107 3.01 -13.46 -2.38
CA ALA A 107 2.79 -13.26 -0.94
C ALA A 107 2.45 -11.78 -0.65
N PHE A 108 1.58 -11.55 0.33
CA PHE A 108 1.10 -10.23 0.72
C PHE A 108 0.87 -10.19 2.24
N ASN A 109 0.50 -9.01 2.75
CA ASN A 109 0.20 -8.78 4.15
C ASN A 109 -1.18 -8.15 4.35
N VAL A 110 -1.54 -7.88 5.62
CA VAL A 110 -2.84 -7.28 5.96
C VAL A 110 -2.95 -5.85 5.42
N ALA A 111 -1.86 -5.08 5.39
CA ALA A 111 -1.87 -3.72 4.85
C ALA A 111 -2.18 -3.71 3.34
N ASP A 112 -1.62 -4.66 2.59
CA ASP A 112 -1.92 -4.83 1.16
C ASP A 112 -3.39 -5.20 0.94
N SER A 113 -3.94 -6.06 1.80
CA SER A 113 -5.36 -6.40 1.78
C SER A 113 -6.25 -5.18 2.02
N CYS A 114 -5.89 -4.30 2.95
CA CYS A 114 -6.61 -3.05 3.20
C CYS A 114 -6.59 -2.13 1.98
N ILE A 115 -5.42 -1.98 1.35
CA ILE A 115 -5.26 -1.18 0.12
C ILE A 115 -6.12 -1.75 -1.01
N PHE A 116 -6.10 -3.06 -1.20
CA PHE A 116 -6.86 -3.74 -2.24
C PHE A 116 -8.38 -3.58 -2.05
N VAL A 117 -8.89 -3.80 -0.83
CA VAL A 117 -10.31 -3.62 -0.51
C VAL A 117 -10.73 -2.14 -0.69
N ALA A 118 -9.89 -1.20 -0.26
CA ALA A 118 -10.14 0.23 -0.47
C ALA A 118 -10.26 0.57 -1.97
N ALA A 119 -9.36 0.03 -2.79
CA ALA A 119 -9.39 0.24 -4.25
C ALA A 119 -10.69 -0.30 -4.88
N ILE A 120 -11.15 -1.48 -4.45
CA ILE A 120 -12.44 -2.04 -4.90
C ILE A 120 -13.59 -1.11 -4.53
N ILE A 121 -13.65 -0.63 -3.29
CA ILE A 121 -14.72 0.27 -2.85
C ILE A 121 -14.71 1.57 -3.65
N PHE A 122 -13.55 2.18 -3.88
CA PHE A 122 -13.44 3.39 -4.71
C PHE A 122 -13.88 3.14 -6.14
N PHE A 123 -13.50 2.01 -6.73
CA PHE A 123 -13.90 1.64 -8.09
C PHE A 123 -15.42 1.49 -8.20
N ILE A 124 -16.05 0.75 -7.29
CA ILE A 124 -17.50 0.57 -7.24
C ILE A 124 -18.19 1.92 -7.06
N ALA A 125 -17.75 2.75 -6.12
CA ALA A 125 -18.32 4.07 -5.87
C ALA A 125 -18.23 4.99 -7.10
N SER A 126 -17.16 4.90 -7.88
CA SER A 126 -17.00 5.69 -9.11
C SER A 126 -18.00 5.29 -10.19
N ILE A 127 -18.27 3.99 -10.36
CA ILE A 127 -19.27 3.49 -11.31
C ILE A 127 -20.66 4.01 -10.96
N PHE A 128 -21.06 3.90 -9.69
CA PHE A 128 -22.39 4.40 -9.26
C PHE A 128 -22.50 5.92 -9.39
N SER A 129 -21.43 6.66 -9.13
CA SER A 129 -21.41 8.12 -9.30
C SER A 129 -21.56 8.53 -10.77
N ALA A 130 -20.93 7.81 -11.69
CA ALA A 130 -21.06 8.06 -13.13
C ALA A 130 -22.50 7.81 -13.61
N LYS A 131 -23.09 6.68 -13.23
CA LYS A 131 -24.48 6.32 -13.59
C LYS A 131 -25.50 7.36 -13.14
N ASN A 132 -25.38 7.84 -11.88
CA ASN A 132 -26.28 8.85 -11.33
C ASN A 132 -26.15 10.22 -12.04
N LYS A 133 -25.03 10.51 -12.67
CA LYS A 133 -24.86 11.73 -13.48
C LYS A 133 -25.59 11.61 -14.82
N GLU A 134 -25.50 10.46 -15.48
CA GLU A 134 -26.17 10.22 -16.76
C GLU A 134 -27.69 10.29 -16.62
N GLU A 135 -28.27 9.70 -15.55
CA GLU A 135 -29.71 9.74 -15.28
C GLU A 135 -30.25 11.16 -14.99
N LYS A 136 -29.39 12.09 -14.52
CA LYS A 136 -29.80 13.48 -14.26
C LYS A 136 -29.70 14.40 -15.48
N THR A 137 -29.02 13.96 -16.53
CA THR A 137 -28.82 14.74 -17.77
C THR A 137 -29.69 14.29 -18.93
N SER A 138 -30.38 13.17 -18.80
CA SER A 138 -31.40 12.69 -19.75
C SER A 138 -32.82 13.09 -19.28
#